data_36d5b6525a9ef4962d5d03e1bf94f2fd
#
_entry.id   36d5b6525a9ef4962d5d03e1bf94f2fd
#
_cell.length_a   1.000
_cell.length_b   1.000
_cell.length_c   1.000
_cell.angle_alpha   90.00
_cell.angle_beta   90.00
_cell.angle_gamma   90.00
#
_symmetry.space_group_name_H-M   'P 1'
#
loop_
_entity.id
_entity.type
_entity.pdbx_description
1 polymer ?
#
loop_
_entity_poly.entity_id
_entity_poly.type
_entity_poly.pdbx_seq_one_letter_code
_entity_poly.pdbx_strand_id
1 'polypeptide(L)'
;AEAKKRGVVRIAAEHTATTTLELADRLVEKFELKEAQVAPAPRNGSNADARRAVGIVAAAFLARIALTSQPITVGLGWGRTLGHMADNLVGVTSPELTFVSLMGLLNRADPTQPVDVCVRLAALTSGKANLLPAPFVVDDKAACDVILKQRLVKETLEIARDADYAITSVGE
;
A
#
# COMPACT_ATOMS: atom_id res chain seq x y z
N ALA A 1 6.01 -42.32 -1.04
CA ALA A 1 6.17 -41.09 -1.85
C ALA A 1 5.48 -39.89 -1.19
N GLU A 2 4.32 -40.08 -0.58
CA GLU A 2 3.49 -39.04 0.02
C GLU A 2 4.04 -38.48 1.33
N ALA A 3 4.63 -39.33 2.17
CA ALA A 3 5.29 -38.91 3.40
C ALA A 3 6.56 -38.06 3.16
N LYS A 4 7.30 -38.31 2.08
CA LYS A 4 8.43 -37.51 1.66
C LYS A 4 8.00 -36.12 1.14
N LYS A 5 6.87 -36.01 0.44
CA LYS A 5 6.34 -34.73 -0.02
C LYS A 5 5.93 -33.84 1.16
N ARG A 6 5.27 -34.37 2.18
CA ARG A 6 4.86 -33.59 3.35
C ARG A 6 6.04 -33.09 4.20
N GLY A 7 7.08 -33.92 4.38
CA GLY A 7 8.26 -33.54 5.16
C GLY A 7 9.12 -32.47 4.47
N VAL A 8 9.37 -32.63 3.15
CA VAL A 8 10.21 -31.69 2.38
C VAL A 8 9.53 -30.33 2.23
N VAL A 9 8.22 -30.30 2.02
CA VAL A 9 7.48 -29.02 1.95
C VAL A 9 7.47 -28.30 3.31
N ARG A 10 7.33 -29.04 4.41
CA ARG A 10 7.33 -28.46 5.75
C ARG A 10 8.70 -27.86 6.11
N ILE A 11 9.78 -28.58 5.85
CA ILE A 11 11.16 -28.10 6.14
C ILE A 11 11.51 -26.87 5.31
N ALA A 12 11.13 -26.83 4.02
CA ALA A 12 11.39 -25.67 3.16
C ALA A 12 10.57 -24.45 3.60
N ALA A 13 9.33 -24.63 4.01
CA ALA A 13 8.48 -23.55 4.50
C ALA A 13 8.96 -23.00 5.84
N GLU A 14 9.36 -23.86 6.78
CA GLU A 14 9.91 -23.47 8.07
C GLU A 14 11.22 -22.70 7.92
N HIS A 15 12.13 -23.17 7.08
CA HIS A 15 13.41 -22.48 6.85
C HIS A 15 13.21 -21.11 6.17
N THR A 16 12.32 -20.99 5.21
CA THR A 16 11.99 -19.70 4.57
C THR A 16 11.34 -18.75 5.56
N ALA A 17 10.41 -19.24 6.39
CA ALA A 17 9.78 -18.43 7.42
C ALA A 17 10.79 -17.90 8.45
N THR A 18 11.70 -18.76 8.94
CA THR A 18 12.77 -18.35 9.87
C THR A 18 13.65 -17.26 9.26
N THR A 19 14.09 -17.44 8.01
CA THR A 19 14.93 -16.44 7.31
C THR A 19 14.22 -15.11 7.12
N THR A 20 12.92 -15.11 6.81
CA THR A 20 12.16 -13.86 6.65
C THR A 20 11.93 -13.14 7.97
N LEU A 21 11.73 -13.86 9.06
CA LEU A 21 11.62 -13.27 10.40
C LEU A 21 12.95 -12.65 10.84
N GLU A 22 14.07 -13.36 10.70
CA GLU A 22 15.40 -12.83 11.02
C GLU A 22 15.74 -11.56 10.22
N LEU A 23 15.33 -11.51 8.94
CA LEU A 23 15.50 -10.30 8.10
C LEU A 23 14.60 -9.16 8.58
N ALA A 24 13.37 -9.46 9.00
CA ALA A 24 12.46 -8.47 9.54
C ALA A 24 13.01 -7.86 10.84
N ASP A 25 13.51 -8.68 11.76
CA ASP A 25 14.11 -8.22 13.02
C ASP A 25 15.33 -7.32 12.76
N ARG A 26 16.20 -7.71 11.82
CA ARG A 26 17.35 -6.88 11.40
C ARG A 26 16.95 -5.55 10.79
N LEU A 27 15.84 -5.49 10.05
CA LEU A 27 15.31 -4.24 9.51
C LEU A 27 14.78 -3.34 10.63
N VAL A 28 14.02 -3.90 11.57
CA VAL A 28 13.52 -3.18 12.74
C VAL A 28 14.68 -2.56 13.52
N GLU A 29 15.70 -3.36 13.85
CA GLU A 29 16.86 -2.90 14.61
C GLU A 29 17.67 -1.82 13.86
N LYS A 30 17.96 -2.06 12.57
CA LYS A 30 18.83 -1.18 11.80
C LYS A 30 18.20 0.18 11.49
N PHE A 31 16.89 0.23 11.30
CA PHE A 31 16.16 1.42 10.88
C PHE A 31 15.20 1.96 11.96
N GLU A 32 15.28 1.42 13.16
CA GLU A 32 14.44 1.81 14.30
C GLU A 32 12.93 1.80 13.96
N LEU A 33 12.51 0.77 13.19
CA LEU A 33 11.12 0.63 12.77
C LEU A 33 10.26 0.07 13.90
N LYS A 34 8.97 0.39 13.90
CA LYS A 34 8.01 -0.23 14.81
C LYS A 34 7.73 -1.69 14.44
N GLU A 35 7.71 -2.00 13.17
CA GLU A 35 7.43 -3.32 12.60
C GLU A 35 8.09 -3.43 11.22
N ALA A 36 8.52 -4.62 10.85
CA ALA A 36 8.92 -4.96 9.50
C ALA A 36 8.33 -6.31 9.11
N GLN A 37 7.97 -6.46 7.86
CA GLN A 37 7.49 -7.71 7.28
C GLN A 37 8.26 -7.98 5.99
N VAL A 38 8.83 -9.17 5.88
CA VAL A 38 9.60 -9.58 4.71
C VAL A 38 8.80 -10.61 3.93
N ALA A 39 8.47 -10.26 2.68
CA ALA A 39 7.79 -11.18 1.79
C ALA A 39 8.76 -12.24 1.25
N PRO A 40 8.42 -13.54 1.28
CA PRO A 40 9.21 -14.56 0.61
C PRO A 40 9.12 -14.34 -0.91
N ALA A 41 10.25 -14.14 -1.56
CA ALA A 41 10.35 -14.03 -3.00
C ALA A 41 11.02 -15.27 -3.61
N PRO A 42 10.66 -15.68 -4.84
CA PRO A 42 11.35 -16.76 -5.53
C PRO A 42 12.84 -16.42 -5.70
N ARG A 43 13.73 -17.39 -5.46
CA ARG A 43 15.19 -17.19 -5.53
C ARG A 43 15.67 -16.65 -6.89
N ASN A 44 14.96 -16.97 -7.98
CA ASN A 44 15.22 -16.51 -9.34
C ASN A 44 14.07 -15.64 -9.86
N GLY A 45 13.33 -14.99 -8.97
CA GLY A 45 12.20 -14.13 -9.33
C GLY A 45 12.65 -12.79 -9.89
N SER A 46 11.80 -12.20 -10.71
CA SER A 46 11.98 -10.85 -11.23
C SER A 46 11.59 -9.80 -10.17
N ASN A 47 11.96 -8.53 -10.39
CA ASN A 47 11.45 -7.42 -9.59
C ASN A 47 9.91 -7.34 -9.58
N ALA A 48 9.25 -7.81 -10.64
CA ALA A 48 7.79 -7.89 -10.69
C ALA A 48 7.24 -8.93 -9.70
N ASP A 49 7.90 -10.09 -9.58
CA ASP A 49 7.50 -11.12 -8.60
C ASP A 49 7.72 -10.64 -7.16
N ALA A 50 8.82 -9.94 -6.92
CA ALA A 50 9.08 -9.34 -5.62
C ALA A 50 8.02 -8.29 -5.26
N ARG A 51 7.67 -7.40 -6.18
CA ARG A 51 6.60 -6.40 -5.97
C ARG A 51 5.24 -7.06 -5.70
N ARG A 52 4.92 -8.13 -6.41
CA ARG A 52 3.69 -8.90 -6.16
C ARG A 52 3.68 -9.52 -4.76
N ALA A 53 4.79 -10.12 -4.35
CA ALA A 53 4.93 -10.71 -3.02
C ALA A 53 4.75 -9.66 -1.91
N VAL A 54 5.37 -8.49 -2.06
CA VAL A 54 5.19 -7.36 -1.13
C VAL A 54 3.75 -6.84 -1.17
N GLY A 55 3.12 -6.79 -2.34
CA GLY A 55 1.71 -6.40 -2.48
C GLY A 55 0.76 -7.32 -1.71
N ILE A 56 1.03 -8.63 -1.69
CA ILE A 56 0.26 -9.60 -0.88
C ILE A 56 0.41 -9.30 0.62
N VAL A 57 1.64 -9.04 1.09
CA VAL A 57 1.88 -8.68 2.49
C VAL A 57 1.22 -7.36 2.85
N ALA A 58 1.27 -6.37 1.97
CA ALA A 58 0.60 -5.08 2.15
C ALA A 58 -0.93 -5.22 2.20
N ALA A 59 -1.52 -6.12 1.38
CA ALA A 59 -2.95 -6.43 1.44
C ALA A 59 -3.34 -7.07 2.78
N ALA A 60 -2.53 -7.99 3.31
CA ALA A 60 -2.75 -8.59 4.62
C ALA A 60 -2.65 -7.54 5.75
N PHE A 61 -1.70 -6.61 5.66
CA PHE A 61 -1.61 -5.48 6.59
C PHE A 61 -2.89 -4.62 6.55
N LEU A 62 -3.35 -4.23 5.35
CA LEU A 62 -4.58 -3.44 5.18
C LEU A 62 -5.81 -4.20 5.70
N ALA A 63 -5.91 -5.49 5.43
CA ALA A 63 -6.98 -6.33 5.98
C ALA A 63 -6.97 -6.34 7.51
N ARG A 64 -5.80 -6.39 8.14
CA ARG A 64 -5.64 -6.36 9.60
C ARG A 64 -6.13 -5.06 10.21
N ILE A 65 -5.77 -3.91 9.64
CA ILE A 65 -6.24 -2.61 10.14
C ILE A 65 -7.73 -2.39 9.88
N ALA A 66 -8.26 -2.96 8.81
CA ALA A 66 -9.69 -2.90 8.48
C ALA A 66 -10.60 -3.66 9.47
N LEU A 67 -10.03 -4.55 10.29
CA LEU A 67 -10.79 -5.27 11.34
C LEU A 67 -11.12 -4.41 12.56
N THR A 68 -10.56 -3.23 12.66
CA THR A 68 -10.90 -2.30 13.75
C THR A 68 -12.27 -1.68 13.48
N SER A 69 -13.06 -1.52 14.53
CA SER A 69 -14.39 -0.88 14.44
C SER A 69 -14.31 0.65 14.48
N GLN A 70 -13.12 1.23 14.38
CA GLN A 70 -12.90 2.66 14.39
C GLN A 70 -12.74 3.18 12.97
N PRO A 71 -13.18 4.41 12.67
CA PRO A 71 -12.83 5.07 11.42
C PRO A 71 -11.31 5.16 11.25
N ILE A 72 -10.82 4.75 10.08
CA ILE A 72 -9.40 4.80 9.73
C ILE A 72 -9.23 5.48 8.39
N THR A 73 -8.31 6.44 8.35
CA THR A 73 -7.89 7.11 7.12
C THR A 73 -6.53 6.61 6.68
N VAL A 74 -6.46 6.15 5.42
CA VAL A 74 -5.24 5.62 4.79
C VAL A 74 -4.85 6.50 3.61
N GLY A 75 -3.74 7.20 3.75
CA GLY A 75 -3.10 7.93 2.66
C GLY A 75 -2.37 6.98 1.71
N LEU A 76 -2.59 7.14 0.42
CA LEU A 76 -1.99 6.29 -0.61
C LEU A 76 -1.07 7.11 -1.54
N GLY A 77 0.18 6.71 -1.58
CA GLY A 77 1.17 7.20 -2.53
C GLY A 77 1.07 6.47 -3.87
N TRP A 78 2.15 6.56 -4.66
CA TRP A 78 2.23 5.95 -5.97
C TRP A 78 3.06 4.66 -5.94
N GLY A 79 2.70 3.71 -6.84
CA GLY A 79 3.57 2.61 -7.18
C GLY A 79 2.88 1.30 -7.51
N ARG A 80 3.56 0.50 -8.33
CA ARG A 80 3.09 -0.81 -8.79
C ARG A 80 2.80 -1.79 -7.65
N THR A 81 3.51 -1.69 -6.55
CA THR A 81 3.27 -2.50 -5.35
C THR A 81 1.91 -2.23 -4.74
N LEU A 82 1.45 -0.96 -4.74
CA LEU A 82 0.12 -0.59 -4.26
C LEU A 82 -0.98 -1.13 -5.18
N GLY A 83 -0.73 -1.17 -6.49
CA GLY A 83 -1.61 -1.87 -7.43
C GLY A 83 -1.76 -3.35 -7.06
N HIS A 84 -0.65 -4.05 -6.79
CA HIS A 84 -0.67 -5.44 -6.32
C HIS A 84 -1.33 -5.62 -4.96
N MET A 85 -1.21 -4.64 -4.05
CA MET A 85 -1.97 -4.65 -2.79
C MET A 85 -3.48 -4.66 -3.06
N ALA A 86 -3.97 -3.78 -3.94
CA ALA A 86 -5.38 -3.75 -4.30
C ALA A 86 -5.83 -5.04 -5.02
N ASP A 87 -4.98 -5.62 -5.89
CA ASP A 87 -5.28 -6.89 -6.59
C ASP A 87 -5.46 -8.08 -5.62
N ASN A 88 -4.80 -8.03 -4.46
CA ASN A 88 -4.78 -9.13 -3.49
C ASN A 88 -5.64 -8.87 -2.25
N LEU A 89 -6.32 -7.74 -2.15
CA LEU A 89 -7.26 -7.48 -1.07
C LEU A 89 -8.59 -8.18 -1.34
N VAL A 90 -8.84 -9.27 -0.62
CA VAL A 90 -10.04 -10.11 -0.82
C VAL A 90 -10.82 -10.23 0.49
N GLY A 91 -12.16 -10.16 0.39
CA GLY A 91 -13.05 -10.48 1.51
C GLY A 91 -13.03 -9.46 2.65
N VAL A 92 -12.56 -8.24 2.40
CA VAL A 92 -12.55 -7.15 3.38
C VAL A 92 -13.72 -6.22 3.10
N THR A 93 -14.61 -6.07 4.07
CA THR A 93 -15.69 -5.06 4.05
C THR A 93 -15.53 -4.18 5.27
N SER A 94 -15.27 -2.90 5.05
CA SER A 94 -15.07 -1.92 6.11
C SER A 94 -15.49 -0.52 5.62
N PRO A 95 -16.77 -0.15 5.79
CA PRO A 95 -17.29 1.17 5.41
C PRO A 95 -16.63 2.34 6.14
N GLU A 96 -15.98 2.06 7.25
CA GLU A 96 -15.26 3.04 8.07
C GLU A 96 -13.87 3.40 7.52
N LEU A 97 -13.38 2.65 6.52
CA LEU A 97 -12.14 3.00 5.84
C LEU A 97 -12.34 4.19 4.92
N THR A 98 -11.42 5.15 5.04
CA THR A 98 -11.30 6.28 4.12
C THR A 98 -9.91 6.24 3.47
N PHE A 99 -9.87 6.21 2.15
CA PHE A 99 -8.64 6.31 1.39
C PHE A 99 -8.45 7.72 0.86
N VAL A 100 -7.26 8.27 0.97
CA VAL A 100 -6.94 9.59 0.44
C VAL A 100 -5.69 9.53 -0.45
N SER A 101 -5.75 10.12 -1.63
CA SER A 101 -4.56 10.21 -2.49
C SER A 101 -3.59 11.25 -1.93
N LEU A 102 -2.32 10.84 -1.72
CA LEU A 102 -1.24 11.72 -1.24
C LEU A 102 -0.60 12.54 -2.37
N MET A 103 -0.95 12.27 -3.59
CA MET A 103 -0.38 12.90 -4.79
C MET A 103 -1.48 13.31 -5.74
N GLY A 104 -1.19 14.34 -6.54
CA GLY A 104 -2.05 14.79 -7.62
C GLY A 104 -2.05 13.85 -8.84
N LEU A 105 -2.83 14.19 -9.83
CA LEU A 105 -3.03 13.41 -11.05
C LEU A 105 -1.85 13.56 -12.03
N LEU A 106 -1.45 12.46 -12.64
CA LEU A 106 -0.63 12.46 -13.85
C LEU A 106 -1.52 12.43 -15.10
N ASN A 107 -1.03 13.02 -16.17
CA ASN A 107 -1.73 13.10 -17.47
C ASN A 107 -1.76 11.77 -18.24
N ARG A 108 -1.60 10.62 -17.58
CA ARG A 108 -1.66 9.30 -18.23
C ARG A 108 -2.51 8.37 -17.39
N ALA A 109 -3.40 7.64 -18.05
CA ALA A 109 -4.10 6.54 -17.40
C ALA A 109 -3.08 5.44 -17.05
N ASP A 110 -2.88 5.22 -15.76
CA ASP A 110 -2.00 4.18 -15.22
C ASP A 110 -2.70 3.60 -13.98
N PRO A 111 -3.01 2.29 -13.98
CA PRO A 111 -3.71 1.64 -12.87
C PRO A 111 -2.92 1.63 -11.55
N THR A 112 -1.70 2.13 -11.56
CA THR A 112 -0.86 2.28 -10.37
C THR A 112 -0.88 3.68 -9.78
N GLN A 113 -1.64 4.61 -10.37
CA GLN A 113 -1.81 5.95 -9.81
C GLN A 113 -2.56 5.90 -8.47
N PRO A 114 -2.25 6.82 -7.54
CA PRO A 114 -2.92 6.86 -6.23
C PRO A 114 -4.43 6.96 -6.35
N VAL A 115 -4.92 7.71 -7.34
CA VAL A 115 -6.35 7.88 -7.60
C VAL A 115 -7.01 6.55 -7.95
N ASP A 116 -6.42 5.79 -8.87
CA ASP A 116 -6.97 4.49 -9.28
C ASP A 116 -6.94 3.49 -8.12
N VAL A 117 -5.86 3.46 -7.35
CA VAL A 117 -5.73 2.59 -6.17
C VAL A 117 -6.73 2.98 -5.09
N CYS A 118 -6.92 4.29 -4.79
CA CYS A 118 -7.91 4.77 -3.83
C CYS A 118 -9.33 4.33 -4.20
N VAL A 119 -9.73 4.55 -5.45
CA VAL A 119 -11.08 4.21 -5.94
C VAL A 119 -11.31 2.70 -5.87
N ARG A 120 -10.32 1.91 -6.31
CA ARG A 120 -10.39 0.44 -6.26
C ARG A 120 -10.51 -0.10 -4.85
N LEU A 121 -9.70 0.38 -3.93
CA LEU A 121 -9.72 -0.03 -2.53
C LEU A 121 -11.04 0.37 -1.85
N ALA A 122 -11.53 1.58 -2.10
CA ALA A 122 -12.82 2.01 -1.59
C ALA A 122 -13.96 1.12 -2.12
N ALA A 123 -13.96 0.78 -3.41
CA ALA A 123 -14.94 -0.14 -3.98
C ALA A 123 -14.86 -1.56 -3.38
N LEU A 124 -13.64 -2.10 -3.20
CA LEU A 124 -13.42 -3.43 -2.63
C LEU A 124 -13.84 -3.53 -1.16
N THR A 125 -13.66 -2.46 -0.39
CA THR A 125 -13.94 -2.45 1.06
C THR A 125 -15.29 -1.86 1.42
N SER A 126 -16.04 -1.32 0.45
CA SER A 126 -17.23 -0.47 0.68
C SER A 126 -16.92 0.79 1.47
N GLY A 127 -15.66 1.21 1.48
CA GLY A 127 -15.14 2.42 2.12
C GLY A 127 -15.29 3.67 1.26
N LYS A 128 -14.60 4.74 1.64
CA LYS A 128 -14.64 6.06 0.98
C LYS A 128 -13.33 6.37 0.31
N ALA A 129 -13.37 7.19 -0.76
CA ALA A 129 -12.16 7.70 -1.41
C ALA A 129 -12.21 9.24 -1.50
N ASN A 130 -11.13 9.90 -1.08
CA ASN A 130 -10.87 11.32 -1.26
C ASN A 130 -9.70 11.50 -2.22
N LEU A 131 -9.95 12.13 -3.34
CA LEU A 131 -8.96 12.28 -4.40
C LEU A 131 -8.46 13.71 -4.40
N LEU A 132 -7.14 13.90 -4.40
CA LEU A 132 -6.54 15.24 -4.49
C LEU A 132 -6.80 15.84 -5.87
N PRO A 133 -7.66 16.88 -6.00
CA PRO A 133 -8.05 17.45 -7.28
C PRO A 133 -7.00 18.46 -7.78
N ALA A 134 -5.76 18.00 -7.92
CA ALA A 134 -4.64 18.82 -8.37
C ALA A 134 -3.76 18.02 -9.33
N PRO A 135 -3.08 18.66 -10.30
CA PRO A 135 -2.05 18.01 -11.08
C PRO A 135 -0.86 17.61 -10.18
N PHE A 136 -0.14 16.55 -10.58
CA PHE A 136 1.06 16.11 -9.86
C PHE A 136 2.22 17.10 -9.97
N VAL A 137 2.34 17.75 -11.13
CA VAL A 137 3.33 18.78 -11.42
C VAL A 137 2.63 20.00 -12.00
N VAL A 138 3.09 21.17 -11.63
CA VAL A 138 2.66 22.47 -12.17
C VAL A 138 3.85 23.22 -12.75
N ASP A 139 3.59 24.16 -13.65
CA ASP A 139 4.62 24.85 -14.42
C ASP A 139 5.51 25.75 -13.54
N ASP A 140 4.92 26.41 -12.55
CA ASP A 140 5.62 27.35 -11.70
C ASP A 140 5.01 27.48 -10.29
N LYS A 141 5.69 28.26 -9.45
CA LYS A 141 5.25 28.53 -8.08
C LYS A 141 3.92 29.28 -8.00
N ALA A 142 3.66 30.18 -8.92
CA ALA A 142 2.42 30.97 -8.92
C ALA A 142 1.21 30.07 -9.17
N ALA A 143 1.32 29.16 -10.13
CA ALA A 143 0.30 28.14 -10.38
C ALA A 143 0.09 27.23 -9.15
N CYS A 144 1.19 26.81 -8.51
CA CYS A 144 1.13 26.03 -7.27
C CYS A 144 0.36 26.78 -6.17
N ASP A 145 0.70 28.04 -5.92
CA ASP A 145 0.08 28.87 -4.90
C ASP A 145 -1.43 29.09 -5.14
N VAL A 146 -1.84 29.15 -6.40
CA VAL A 146 -3.27 29.26 -6.78
C VAL A 146 -4.00 27.95 -6.50
N ILE A 147 -3.42 26.81 -6.88
CA ILE A 147 -4.00 25.47 -6.67
C ILE A 147 -4.13 25.17 -5.19
N LEU A 148 -3.11 25.42 -4.40
CA LEU A 148 -3.11 25.19 -2.95
C LEU A 148 -4.13 26.05 -2.19
N LYS A 149 -4.60 27.15 -2.78
CA LYS A 149 -5.67 28.00 -2.21
C LYS A 149 -7.08 27.48 -2.51
N GLN A 150 -7.23 26.54 -3.44
CA GLN A 150 -8.54 25.99 -3.77
C GLN A 150 -9.11 25.21 -2.59
N ARG A 151 -10.41 25.41 -2.31
CA ARG A 151 -11.09 24.82 -1.16
C ARG A 151 -10.97 23.30 -1.13
N LEU A 152 -11.31 22.63 -2.24
CA LEU A 152 -11.26 21.16 -2.31
C LEU A 152 -9.84 20.59 -2.17
N VAL A 153 -8.84 21.32 -2.66
CA VAL A 153 -7.43 20.92 -2.49
C VAL A 153 -7.04 20.98 -1.02
N LYS A 154 -7.38 22.09 -0.33
CA LYS A 154 -7.11 22.24 1.10
C LYS A 154 -7.79 21.16 1.94
N GLU A 155 -9.09 20.93 1.72
CA GLU A 155 -9.86 19.91 2.43
C GLU A 155 -9.23 18.52 2.25
N THR A 156 -8.83 18.16 1.03
CA THR A 156 -8.18 16.87 0.78
C THR A 156 -6.79 16.78 1.44
N LEU A 157 -6.02 17.86 1.42
CA LEU A 157 -4.71 17.89 2.07
C LEU A 157 -4.82 17.82 3.61
N GLU A 158 -5.86 18.37 4.19
CA GLU A 158 -6.15 18.22 5.62
C GLU A 158 -6.45 16.76 5.96
N ILE A 159 -7.33 16.10 5.22
CA ILE A 159 -7.59 14.67 5.37
C ILE A 159 -6.29 13.84 5.22
N ALA A 160 -5.44 14.19 4.27
CA ALA A 160 -4.18 13.49 4.05
C ALA A 160 -3.17 13.69 5.19
N ARG A 161 -3.14 14.88 5.82
CA ARG A 161 -2.27 15.17 6.98
C ARG A 161 -2.70 14.43 8.23
N ASP A 162 -4.01 14.28 8.41
CA ASP A 162 -4.61 13.61 9.56
C ASP A 162 -4.79 12.10 9.35
N ALA A 163 -4.21 11.55 8.28
CA ALA A 163 -4.29 10.13 7.99
C ALA A 163 -3.58 9.29 9.06
N ASP A 164 -4.25 8.24 9.53
CA ASP A 164 -3.71 7.30 10.53
C ASP A 164 -2.53 6.49 9.98
N TYR A 165 -2.56 6.22 8.67
CA TYR A 165 -1.51 5.49 7.94
C TYR A 165 -1.23 6.18 6.61
N ALA A 166 0.04 6.18 6.22
CA ALA A 166 0.47 6.53 4.87
C ALA A 166 1.19 5.33 4.25
N ILE A 167 0.64 4.79 3.16
CA ILE A 167 1.22 3.67 2.43
C ILE A 167 1.79 4.18 1.11
N THR A 168 3.08 4.00 0.94
CA THR A 168 3.77 4.38 -0.30
C THR A 168 4.73 3.28 -0.72
N SER A 169 5.17 3.30 -1.96
CA SER A 169 6.24 2.41 -2.43
C SER A 169 7.52 3.20 -2.67
N VAL A 170 8.64 2.51 -2.53
CA VAL A 170 9.94 3.05 -2.94
C VAL A 170 10.06 2.85 -4.45
N GLY A 171 10.30 3.93 -5.19
CA GLY A 171 10.56 3.88 -6.63
C GLY A 171 11.96 3.35 -6.94
N GLU A 172 12.14 2.92 -8.20
CA GLU A 172 13.46 2.64 -8.79
C GLU A 172 14.04 3.93 -9.36
#